data_ce3e0e59e70320f3cf43be6c2f4f114d
#
_entry.id   ce3e0e59e70320f3cf43be6c2f4f114d
#
_cell.length_a   1.000
_cell.length_b   1.000
_cell.length_c   1.000
_cell.angle_alpha   90.00
_cell.angle_beta   90.00
_cell.angle_gamma   90.00
#
_symmetry.space_group_name_H-M   'P 1'
#
loop_
_entity.id
_entity.type
_entity.pdbx_description
1 polymer ?
#
loop_
_entity_poly.entity_id
_entity_poly.type
_entity_poly.pdbx_seq_one_letter_code
_entity_poly.pdbx_strand_id
1 'polypeptide(L)'
;MQNTILKFEKLLNENVNYIPTLNNEVLEAKIPEKWSKKEILGHLIDSAIHNLVRFTEINYLEKPYQHRSYSQMDLVSLNQYQTMDINELTTLWFSVNKQIVRIMKSVDERALDYKIILSNQSIIDLRFLMTDYVEHLEHHINQIKS
;
A
#
# COMPACT_ATOMS: atom_id res chain seq x y z
N MET A 1 -1.04 17.81 -1.59
CA MET A 1 -1.64 16.61 -0.96
C MET A 1 -3.05 16.29 -1.46
N GLN A 2 -3.93 17.26 -1.65
CA GLN A 2 -5.32 17.01 -2.05
C GLN A 2 -5.45 16.20 -3.36
N ASN A 3 -4.69 16.51 -4.40
CA ASN A 3 -4.71 15.75 -5.66
C ASN A 3 -4.27 14.29 -5.47
N THR A 4 -3.28 14.05 -4.60
CA THR A 4 -2.82 12.71 -4.25
C THR A 4 -3.94 11.91 -3.57
N ILE A 5 -4.67 12.53 -2.65
CA ILE A 5 -5.80 11.90 -1.95
C ILE A 5 -6.93 11.58 -2.92
N LEU A 6 -7.29 12.50 -3.81
CA LEU A 6 -8.33 12.28 -4.83
C LEU A 6 -7.96 11.13 -5.78
N LYS A 7 -6.71 11.08 -6.24
CA LYS A 7 -6.18 9.97 -7.04
C LYS A 7 -6.28 8.64 -6.29
N PHE A 8 -5.88 8.63 -5.02
CA PHE A 8 -5.94 7.45 -4.17
C PHE A 8 -7.37 6.93 -4.00
N GLU A 9 -8.32 7.81 -3.64
CA GLU A 9 -9.74 7.42 -3.51
C GLU A 9 -10.30 6.86 -4.82
N LYS A 10 -9.95 7.46 -5.95
CA LYS A 10 -10.35 6.97 -7.27
C LYS A 10 -9.81 5.55 -7.51
N LEU A 11 -8.52 5.31 -7.28
CA LEU A 11 -7.91 3.99 -7.42
C LEU A 11 -8.61 2.93 -6.55
N LEU A 12 -8.93 3.25 -5.31
CA LEU A 12 -9.62 2.34 -4.40
C LEU A 12 -11.04 2.01 -4.89
N ASN A 13 -11.83 3.04 -5.20
CA ASN A 13 -13.23 2.88 -5.57
C ASN A 13 -13.43 2.15 -6.91
N GLU A 14 -12.55 2.37 -7.88
CA GLU A 14 -12.59 1.68 -9.16
C GLU A 14 -12.20 0.20 -9.04
N ASN A 15 -11.22 -0.12 -8.20
CA ASN A 15 -10.62 -1.44 -8.18
C ASN A 15 -11.24 -2.40 -7.15
N VAL A 16 -11.88 -1.91 -6.10
CA VAL A 16 -12.57 -2.76 -5.12
C VAL A 16 -13.68 -3.62 -5.77
N ASN A 17 -14.33 -3.11 -6.79
CA ASN A 17 -15.36 -3.83 -7.52
C ASN A 17 -14.80 -4.57 -8.75
N TYR A 18 -13.71 -4.09 -9.34
CA TYR A 18 -13.12 -4.68 -10.52
C TYR A 18 -12.32 -5.96 -10.24
N ILE A 19 -11.44 -5.94 -9.25
CA ILE A 19 -10.53 -7.07 -8.96
C ILE A 19 -11.29 -8.37 -8.72
N PRO A 20 -12.40 -8.43 -7.94
CA PRO A 20 -13.14 -9.67 -7.73
C PRO A 20 -13.85 -10.21 -8.98
N THR A 21 -13.95 -9.44 -10.06
CA THR A 21 -14.54 -9.91 -11.33
C THR A 21 -13.57 -10.71 -12.19
N LEU A 22 -12.27 -10.66 -11.86
CA LEU A 22 -11.25 -11.40 -12.60
C LEU A 22 -11.36 -12.90 -12.34
N ASN A 23 -11.09 -13.70 -13.37
CA ASN A 23 -11.11 -15.16 -13.28
C ASN A 23 -10.02 -15.65 -12.30
N ASN A 24 -10.35 -16.62 -11.45
CA ASN A 24 -9.41 -17.21 -10.50
C ASN A 24 -8.16 -17.79 -11.19
N GLU A 25 -8.30 -18.42 -12.36
CA GLU A 25 -7.15 -18.92 -13.11
C GLU A 25 -6.17 -17.81 -13.47
N VAL A 26 -6.67 -16.62 -13.84
CA VAL A 26 -5.86 -15.43 -14.14
C VAL A 26 -5.23 -14.87 -12.87
N LEU A 27 -5.99 -14.83 -11.76
CA LEU A 27 -5.53 -14.30 -10.48
C LEU A 27 -4.43 -15.16 -9.85
N GLU A 28 -4.51 -16.49 -10.04
CA GLU A 28 -3.62 -17.48 -9.41
C GLU A 28 -2.46 -17.91 -10.32
N ALA A 29 -2.46 -17.51 -11.61
CA ALA A 29 -1.43 -17.90 -12.56
C ALA A 29 -0.04 -17.51 -12.05
N LYS A 30 0.85 -18.50 -11.98
CA LYS A 30 2.24 -18.33 -11.54
C LYS A 30 3.17 -18.37 -12.76
N ILE A 31 4.02 -17.37 -12.83
CA ILE A 31 5.20 -17.38 -13.71
C ILE A 31 6.42 -17.62 -12.80
N PRO A 32 7.37 -18.46 -13.17
CA PRO A 32 8.56 -18.69 -12.35
C PRO A 32 9.20 -17.38 -11.89
N GLU A 33 9.53 -17.29 -10.59
CA GLU A 33 10.16 -16.13 -9.95
C GLU A 33 9.33 -14.83 -9.93
N LYS A 34 8.05 -14.89 -10.32
CA LYS A 34 7.15 -13.73 -10.25
C LYS A 34 5.95 -14.02 -9.36
N TRP A 35 5.42 -12.99 -8.77
CA TRP A 35 4.16 -13.04 -8.03
C TRP A 35 2.96 -13.26 -8.97
N SER A 36 1.98 -14.03 -8.52
CA SER A 36 0.65 -14.05 -9.10
C SER A 36 -0.07 -12.71 -8.84
N LYS A 37 -1.18 -12.47 -9.53
CA LYS A 37 -1.99 -11.27 -9.27
C LYS A 37 -2.54 -11.22 -7.85
N LYS A 38 -2.89 -12.37 -7.27
CA LYS A 38 -3.25 -12.49 -5.84
C LYS A 38 -2.10 -12.10 -4.91
N GLU A 39 -0.90 -12.56 -5.19
CA GLU A 39 0.29 -12.22 -4.41
C GLU A 39 0.67 -10.75 -4.55
N ILE A 40 0.47 -10.15 -5.73
CA ILE A 40 0.63 -8.69 -5.91
C ILE A 40 -0.37 -7.93 -5.05
N LEU A 41 -1.64 -8.34 -5.02
CA LEU A 41 -2.63 -7.73 -4.13
C LEU A 41 -2.27 -7.91 -2.65
N GLY A 42 -1.73 -9.08 -2.28
CA GLY A 42 -1.20 -9.36 -0.96
C GLY A 42 -0.02 -8.44 -0.60
N HIS A 43 0.91 -8.24 -1.52
CA HIS A 43 1.99 -7.27 -1.35
C HIS A 43 1.46 -5.85 -1.12
N LEU A 44 0.39 -5.45 -1.80
CA LEU A 44 -0.26 -4.16 -1.56
C LEU A 44 -0.94 -4.09 -0.18
N ILE A 45 -1.43 -5.20 0.36
CA ILE A 45 -1.93 -5.27 1.74
C ILE A 45 -0.79 -5.07 2.74
N ASP A 46 0.33 -5.79 2.57
CA ASP A 46 1.51 -5.63 3.44
C ASP A 46 2.03 -4.19 3.41
N SER A 47 2.12 -3.61 2.22
CA SER A 47 2.51 -2.20 2.03
C SER A 47 1.55 -1.25 2.76
N ALA A 48 0.25 -1.50 2.66
CA ALA A 48 -0.77 -0.69 3.34
C ALA A 48 -0.65 -0.77 4.87
N ILE A 49 -0.47 -1.96 5.42
CA ILE A 49 -0.31 -2.17 6.87
C ILE A 49 0.92 -1.41 7.39
N HIS A 50 2.06 -1.56 6.72
CA HIS A 50 3.30 -0.90 7.14
C HIS A 50 3.22 0.64 6.99
N ASN A 51 2.61 1.14 5.93
CA ASN A 51 2.45 2.58 5.75
C ASN A 51 1.38 3.18 6.65
N LEU A 52 0.33 2.45 6.99
CA LEU A 52 -0.64 2.85 8.01
C LEU A 52 0.07 3.11 9.35
N VAL A 53 0.94 2.19 9.78
CA VAL A 53 1.74 2.34 10.99
C VAL A 53 2.66 3.57 10.88
N ARG A 54 3.42 3.71 9.81
CA ARG A 54 4.35 4.84 9.59
C ARG A 54 3.65 6.19 9.61
N PHE A 55 2.54 6.31 8.88
CA PHE A 55 1.77 7.56 8.80
C PHE A 55 1.12 7.94 10.13
N THR A 56 0.89 6.96 11.00
CA THR A 56 0.41 7.19 12.37
C THR A 56 1.56 7.55 13.30
N GLU A 57 2.62 6.75 13.33
CA GLU A 57 3.75 6.89 14.25
C GLU A 57 4.49 8.22 14.09
N ILE A 58 4.67 8.71 12.85
CA ILE A 58 5.37 9.97 12.60
C ILE A 58 4.71 11.18 13.30
N ASN A 59 3.43 11.09 13.62
CA ASN A 59 2.73 12.19 14.29
C ASN A 59 3.02 12.28 15.80
N TYR A 60 3.42 11.17 16.46
CA TYR A 60 3.63 11.15 17.90
C TYR A 60 5.02 10.70 18.34
N LEU A 61 5.79 10.02 17.49
CA LEU A 61 7.16 9.64 17.78
C LEU A 61 8.14 10.79 17.54
N GLU A 62 9.36 10.63 18.06
CA GLU A 62 10.46 11.57 17.89
C GLU A 62 10.87 11.72 16.41
N LYS A 63 11.26 12.95 16.02
CA LYS A 63 11.72 13.28 14.67
C LYS A 63 13.24 13.57 14.68
N PRO A 64 13.94 13.22 13.60
CA PRO A 64 13.44 12.59 12.37
C PRO A 64 12.96 11.15 12.60
N TYR A 65 11.86 10.78 11.94
CA TYR A 65 11.30 9.42 12.04
C TYR A 65 12.20 8.41 11.34
N GLN A 66 12.49 7.31 12.01
CA GLN A 66 13.31 6.22 11.45
C GLN A 66 12.42 5.24 10.69
N HIS A 67 12.53 5.24 9.37
CA HIS A 67 11.82 4.30 8.50
C HIS A 67 12.41 2.90 8.64
N ARG A 68 11.57 1.93 8.97
CA ARG A 68 11.93 0.51 9.00
C ARG A 68 11.48 -0.17 7.71
N SER A 69 12.42 -0.77 6.99
CA SER A 69 12.11 -1.63 5.85
C SER A 69 11.58 -3.00 6.32
N TYR A 70 10.96 -3.72 5.41
CA TYR A 70 10.47 -5.08 5.62
C TYR A 70 10.81 -5.96 4.42
N SER A 71 10.87 -7.28 4.62
CA SER A 71 11.08 -8.24 3.55
C SER A 71 9.76 -8.50 2.81
N GLN A 72 9.62 -7.94 1.63
CA GLN A 72 8.42 -8.11 0.81
C GLN A 72 8.17 -9.57 0.44
N MET A 73 9.23 -10.28 0.08
CA MET A 73 9.15 -11.70 -0.33
C MET A 73 8.71 -12.59 0.82
N ASP A 74 9.29 -12.38 2.01
CA ASP A 74 8.94 -13.17 3.19
C ASP A 74 7.51 -12.94 3.62
N LEU A 75 7.05 -11.67 3.63
CA LEU A 75 5.67 -11.35 4.01
C LEU A 75 4.66 -11.97 3.06
N VAL A 76 4.84 -11.85 1.75
CA VAL A 76 3.92 -12.45 0.77
C VAL A 76 3.86 -13.96 0.93
N SER A 77 4.99 -14.61 1.19
CA SER A 77 5.06 -16.06 1.40
C SER A 77 4.41 -16.48 2.72
N LEU A 78 4.75 -15.81 3.83
CA LEU A 78 4.27 -16.18 5.17
C LEU A 78 2.78 -15.89 5.35
N ASN A 79 2.27 -14.83 4.74
CA ASN A 79 0.87 -14.45 4.82
C ASN A 79 -0.05 -15.28 3.89
N GLN A 80 0.51 -16.12 3.04
CA GLN A 80 -0.21 -17.13 2.24
C GLN A 80 -1.33 -16.55 1.36
N TYR A 81 -1.13 -15.37 0.80
CA TYR A 81 -2.13 -14.67 -0.02
C TYR A 81 -2.60 -15.47 -1.24
N GLN A 82 -1.74 -16.35 -1.78
CA GLN A 82 -2.06 -17.18 -2.94
C GLN A 82 -3.30 -18.08 -2.72
N THR A 83 -3.55 -18.50 -1.49
CA THR A 83 -4.63 -19.42 -1.14
C THR A 83 -5.88 -18.73 -0.57
N MET A 84 -5.83 -17.42 -0.37
CA MET A 84 -6.97 -16.67 0.15
C MET A 84 -8.05 -16.45 -0.92
N ASP A 85 -9.31 -16.37 -0.48
CA ASP A 85 -10.42 -15.96 -1.34
C ASP A 85 -10.24 -14.52 -1.84
N ILE A 86 -10.53 -14.26 -3.10
CA ILE A 86 -10.30 -12.95 -3.70
C ILE A 86 -11.18 -11.85 -3.10
N ASN A 87 -12.39 -12.17 -2.68
CA ASN A 87 -13.28 -11.19 -2.03
C ASN A 87 -12.74 -10.82 -0.65
N GLU A 88 -12.21 -11.79 0.09
CA GLU A 88 -11.56 -11.57 1.39
C GLU A 88 -10.32 -10.69 1.25
N LEU A 89 -9.43 -11.01 0.30
CA LEU A 89 -8.24 -10.21 -0.03
C LEU A 89 -8.61 -8.77 -0.40
N THR A 90 -9.57 -8.61 -1.30
CA THR A 90 -9.98 -7.28 -1.79
C THR A 90 -10.62 -6.46 -0.66
N THR A 91 -11.40 -7.09 0.21
CA THR A 91 -12.02 -6.44 1.37
C THR A 91 -10.94 -5.95 2.36
N LEU A 92 -9.96 -6.78 2.66
CA LEU A 92 -8.84 -6.41 3.54
C LEU A 92 -8.03 -5.25 2.94
N TRP A 93 -7.63 -5.38 1.67
CA TRP A 93 -6.92 -4.34 0.94
C TRP A 93 -7.66 -3.00 0.98
N PHE A 94 -8.95 -3.01 0.65
CA PHE A 94 -9.77 -1.81 0.60
C PHE A 94 -9.93 -1.18 1.99
N SER A 95 -10.20 -1.98 3.02
CA SER A 95 -10.46 -1.49 4.38
C SER A 95 -9.23 -0.82 5.01
N VAL A 96 -8.03 -1.43 4.86
CA VAL A 96 -6.79 -0.82 5.36
C VAL A 96 -6.49 0.48 4.62
N ASN A 97 -6.64 0.50 3.31
CA ASN A 97 -6.41 1.69 2.51
C ASN A 97 -7.42 2.81 2.80
N LYS A 98 -8.68 2.50 3.09
CA LYS A 98 -9.68 3.50 3.55
C LYS A 98 -9.25 4.15 4.86
N GLN A 99 -8.59 3.41 5.76
CA GLN A 99 -8.03 4.00 6.98
C GLN A 99 -6.85 4.93 6.68
N ILE A 100 -5.99 4.56 5.72
CA ILE A 100 -4.90 5.45 5.27
C ILE A 100 -5.47 6.76 4.69
N VAL A 101 -6.52 6.69 3.86
CA VAL A 101 -7.20 7.89 3.33
C VAL A 101 -7.65 8.80 4.47
N ARG A 102 -8.24 8.26 5.54
CA ARG A 102 -8.66 9.06 6.71
C ARG A 102 -7.49 9.78 7.36
N ILE A 103 -6.37 9.08 7.55
CA ILE A 103 -5.15 9.68 8.11
C ILE A 103 -4.62 10.79 7.19
N MET A 104 -4.50 10.53 5.89
CA MET A 104 -4.00 11.52 4.93
C MET A 104 -4.88 12.79 4.89
N LYS A 105 -6.19 12.65 5.09
CA LYS A 105 -7.14 13.78 5.17
C LYS A 105 -7.04 14.58 6.47
N SER A 106 -6.62 13.94 7.57
CA SER A 106 -6.58 14.53 8.89
C SER A 106 -5.21 15.09 9.30
N VAL A 107 -4.16 14.78 8.55
CA VAL A 107 -2.81 15.21 8.88
C VAL A 107 -2.68 16.74 8.78
N ASP A 108 -2.04 17.36 9.79
CA ASP A 108 -1.73 18.80 9.76
C ASP A 108 -0.76 19.13 8.62
N GLU A 109 -0.99 20.23 7.92
CA GLU A 109 -0.15 20.64 6.78
C GLU A 109 1.34 20.74 7.16
N ARG A 110 1.63 21.18 8.39
CA ARG A 110 3.01 21.25 8.92
C ARG A 110 3.63 19.88 9.15
N ALA A 111 2.81 18.86 9.45
CA ALA A 111 3.31 17.49 9.62
C ALA A 111 3.77 16.87 8.30
N LEU A 112 3.30 17.36 7.17
CA LEU A 112 3.76 16.90 5.85
C LEU A 112 5.26 17.17 5.62
N ASP A 113 5.85 18.11 6.34
CA ASP A 113 7.28 18.45 6.25
C ASP A 113 8.14 17.68 7.27
N TYR A 114 7.56 16.81 8.11
CA TYR A 114 8.31 15.97 9.04
C TYR A 114 9.29 15.07 8.32
N LYS A 115 10.55 15.06 8.82
CA LYS A 115 11.65 14.36 8.17
C LYS A 115 11.68 12.89 8.56
N ILE A 116 12.02 12.07 7.58
CA ILE A 116 12.09 10.62 7.64
C ILE A 116 13.47 10.20 7.15
N ILE A 117 14.17 9.40 7.94
CA ILE A 117 15.44 8.80 7.54
C ILE A 117 15.16 7.39 7.03
N LEU A 118 15.52 7.12 5.77
CA LEU A 118 15.39 5.81 5.16
C LEU A 118 16.56 4.89 5.54
N SER A 119 16.43 3.59 5.27
CA SER A 119 17.47 2.60 5.58
C SER A 119 18.82 2.89 4.89
N ASN A 120 18.80 3.54 3.74
CA ASN A 120 19.99 3.97 3.00
C ASN A 120 20.55 5.34 3.48
N GLN A 121 20.06 5.85 4.60
CA GLN A 121 20.41 7.15 5.19
C GLN A 121 19.95 8.39 4.40
N SER A 122 19.21 8.23 3.31
CA SER A 122 18.59 9.36 2.63
C SER A 122 17.45 9.95 3.47
N ILE A 123 17.20 11.25 3.29
CA ILE A 123 16.15 11.97 4.03
C ILE A 123 15.07 12.38 3.07
N ILE A 124 13.86 12.01 3.41
CA ILE A 124 12.61 12.43 2.74
C ILE A 124 11.69 13.13 3.74
N ASP A 125 10.52 13.54 3.30
CA ASP A 125 9.46 14.03 4.19
C ASP A 125 8.18 13.19 4.06
N LEU A 126 7.23 13.46 4.95
CA LEU A 126 5.95 12.73 4.97
C LEU A 126 5.15 12.96 3.69
N ARG A 127 5.20 14.16 3.11
CA ARG A 127 4.54 14.49 1.83
C ARG A 127 5.02 13.57 0.72
N PHE A 128 6.35 13.42 0.61
CA PHE A 128 6.94 12.52 -0.38
C PHE A 128 6.51 11.07 -0.13
N LEU A 129 6.63 10.59 1.12
CA LEU A 129 6.27 9.20 1.45
C LEU A 129 4.82 8.87 1.14
N MET A 130 3.87 9.78 1.42
CA MET A 130 2.46 9.60 1.11
C MET A 130 2.19 9.62 -0.41
N THR A 131 2.88 10.47 -1.15
CA THR A 131 2.74 10.53 -2.62
C THR A 131 3.30 9.28 -3.28
N ASP A 132 4.51 8.87 -2.90
CA ASP A 132 5.18 7.66 -3.38
C ASP A 132 4.35 6.40 -3.09
N TYR A 133 3.71 6.33 -1.91
CA TYR A 133 2.79 5.25 -1.57
C TYR A 133 1.63 5.10 -2.58
N VAL A 134 1.02 6.20 -2.98
CA VAL A 134 -0.11 6.17 -3.94
C VAL A 134 0.37 5.81 -5.34
N GLU A 135 1.55 6.27 -5.74
CA GLU A 135 2.16 5.92 -7.03
C GLU A 135 2.56 4.44 -7.09
N HIS A 136 3.14 3.92 -6.01
CA HIS A 136 3.46 2.50 -5.86
C HIS A 136 2.19 1.61 -5.96
N LEU A 137 1.11 2.02 -5.29
CA LEU A 137 -0.18 1.32 -5.35
C LEU A 137 -0.72 1.32 -6.79
N GLU A 138 -0.71 2.45 -7.49
CA GLU A 138 -1.15 2.54 -8.89
C GLU A 138 -0.34 1.63 -9.80
N HIS A 139 0.99 1.63 -9.64
CA HIS A 139 1.89 0.77 -10.42
C HIS A 139 1.47 -0.71 -10.31
N HIS A 140 1.26 -1.22 -9.09
CA HIS A 140 0.89 -2.62 -8.87
C HIS A 140 -0.55 -2.93 -9.27
N ILE A 141 -1.49 -2.01 -9.12
CA ILE A 141 -2.84 -2.16 -9.65
C ILE A 141 -2.81 -2.32 -11.18
N ASN A 142 -1.97 -1.55 -11.87
CA ASN A 142 -1.80 -1.69 -13.31
C ASN A 142 -1.20 -3.06 -13.70
N GLN A 143 -0.31 -3.63 -12.89
CA GLN A 143 0.17 -5.01 -13.10
C GLN A 143 -0.95 -6.06 -12.94
N ILE A 144 -1.86 -5.86 -11.98
CA ILE A 144 -3.02 -6.76 -11.81
C ILE A 144 -3.96 -6.67 -13.02
N LYS A 145 -4.14 -5.48 -13.58
CA LYS A 145 -5.03 -5.22 -14.74
C LYS A 145 -4.45 -5.70 -16.09
N SER A 146 -3.15 -5.81 -16.18
CA SER A 146 -2.46 -6.17 -17.45
C SER A 146 -2.61 -7.65 -17.89
#